data_040e023baa8790fcfabf960e676eb615
#
_entry.id   040e023baa8790fcfabf960e676eb615
#
_cell.length_a   1.000
_cell.length_b   1.000
_cell.length_c   1.000
_cell.angle_alpha   90.00
_cell.angle_beta   90.00
_cell.angle_gamma   90.00
#
_symmetry.space_group_name_H-M   'P 1'
#
loop_
_entity.id
_entity.type
_entity.pdbx_description
1 polymer ?
#
loop_
_entity_poly.entity_id
_entity_poly.type
_entity_poly.pdbx_seq_one_letter_code
_entity_poly.pdbx_strand_id
1 'polypeptide(L)'
;MNIRLEGKVIIVTGSTQGVGEATARVAAESGAAAVMITGRDAGRGKAVADEIAASGVKTSFVAADLTDAHAPEAIVSACIERFGRVDALVNAAALTDRASLLSGTREFWDRMLAVNARAPFFLMQHCVEDMRKRKSPGAIVNVLSVNVHCGDPLLAIYSASKGALSVLTKNVANAHAADRIRVNGILLGWTDTPAERQMQAVKLGHGESWLERASNSQPFGRLLSPEEVGNLAVFLLSDAAGPMTGALIDQNQRVVGGFG
;
A
#
# COMPACT_ATOMS: atom_id res chain seq x y z
N MET A 1 20.46 11.76 7.16
CA MET A 1 20.20 10.87 6.00
C MET A 1 19.20 11.60 5.11
N ASN A 2 19.50 11.78 3.83
CA ASN A 2 18.60 12.51 2.92
C ASN A 2 17.76 11.46 2.16
N ILE A 3 16.52 11.25 2.57
CA ILE A 3 15.58 10.33 1.90
C ILE A 3 14.98 11.09 0.74
N ARG A 4 15.37 10.76 -0.49
CA ARG A 4 14.95 11.45 -1.71
C ARG A 4 14.45 10.47 -2.76
N LEU A 5 13.47 10.90 -3.52
CA LEU A 5 12.89 10.20 -4.66
C LEU A 5 13.09 10.97 -5.97
N GLU A 6 14.18 11.78 -6.04
CA GLU A 6 14.47 12.66 -7.16
C GLU A 6 14.46 11.90 -8.51
N GLY A 7 13.73 12.45 -9.45
CA GLY A 7 13.60 11.88 -10.78
C GLY A 7 12.72 10.64 -10.90
N LYS A 8 12.20 10.06 -9.81
CA LYS A 8 11.40 8.82 -9.84
C LYS A 8 9.95 9.09 -10.21
N VAL A 9 9.37 8.23 -11.03
CA VAL A 9 7.94 8.17 -11.36
C VAL A 9 7.32 7.04 -10.56
N ILE A 10 6.29 7.34 -9.78
CA ILE A 10 5.75 6.45 -8.74
C ILE A 10 4.27 6.21 -8.96
N ILE A 11 3.83 4.96 -8.89
CA ILE A 11 2.41 4.60 -8.79
C ILE A 11 2.10 4.31 -7.32
N VAL A 12 1.03 4.91 -6.79
CA VAL A 12 0.52 4.59 -5.45
C VAL A 12 -0.93 4.16 -5.57
N THR A 13 -1.23 2.90 -5.26
CA THR A 13 -2.62 2.41 -5.30
C THR A 13 -3.38 2.75 -4.02
N GLY A 14 -4.70 2.99 -4.14
CA GLY A 14 -5.51 3.39 -2.99
C GLY A 14 -5.15 4.77 -2.44
N SER A 15 -4.60 5.64 -3.27
CA SER A 15 -4.06 6.95 -2.89
C SER A 15 -5.08 8.08 -2.86
N THR A 16 -6.38 7.76 -2.78
CA THR A 16 -7.46 8.75 -2.63
C THR A 16 -7.80 9.03 -1.17
N GLN A 17 -7.20 8.32 -0.22
CA GLN A 17 -7.35 8.52 1.24
C GLN A 17 -6.34 7.68 2.03
N GLY A 18 -6.15 8.02 3.32
CA GLY A 18 -5.43 7.22 4.30
C GLY A 18 -3.97 6.96 3.94
N VAL A 19 -3.50 5.72 4.14
CA VAL A 19 -2.08 5.35 3.94
C VAL A 19 -1.59 5.65 2.52
N GLY A 20 -2.40 5.33 1.51
CA GLY A 20 -2.02 5.57 0.12
C GLY A 20 -1.90 7.06 -0.20
N GLU A 21 -2.84 7.88 0.25
CA GLU A 21 -2.79 9.34 0.10
C GLU A 21 -1.57 9.92 0.82
N ALA A 22 -1.37 9.58 2.10
CA ALA A 22 -0.21 10.05 2.85
C ALA A 22 1.10 9.64 2.18
N THR A 23 1.20 8.40 1.69
CA THR A 23 2.39 7.94 0.94
C THR A 23 2.62 8.76 -0.33
N ALA A 24 1.56 9.09 -1.08
CA ALA A 24 1.68 9.92 -2.29
C ALA A 24 2.17 11.35 -1.97
N ARG A 25 1.69 11.95 -0.88
CA ARG A 25 2.13 13.26 -0.40
C ARG A 25 3.61 13.24 0.04
N VAL A 26 3.99 12.28 0.89
CA VAL A 26 5.37 12.13 1.34
C VAL A 26 6.31 11.86 0.17
N ALA A 27 5.88 11.08 -0.82
CA ALA A 27 6.67 10.85 -2.03
C ALA A 27 6.90 12.14 -2.83
N ALA A 28 5.89 12.98 -2.97
CA ALA A 28 6.00 14.28 -3.62
C ALA A 28 6.94 15.23 -2.85
N GLU A 29 6.78 15.34 -1.55
CA GLU A 29 7.64 16.14 -0.65
C GLU A 29 9.10 15.66 -0.67
N SER A 30 9.31 14.36 -0.94
CA SER A 30 10.63 13.77 -1.10
C SER A 30 11.25 13.95 -2.50
N GLY A 31 10.62 14.75 -3.37
CA GLY A 31 11.15 15.14 -4.67
C GLY A 31 10.86 14.15 -5.81
N ALA A 32 9.79 13.37 -5.71
CA ALA A 32 9.36 12.54 -6.85
C ALA A 32 9.11 13.40 -8.09
N ALA A 33 9.53 12.92 -9.26
CA ALA A 33 9.29 13.61 -10.53
C ALA A 33 7.82 13.57 -10.94
N ALA A 34 7.15 12.44 -10.64
CA ALA A 34 5.72 12.30 -10.87
C ALA A 34 5.09 11.26 -9.94
N VAL A 35 3.82 11.45 -9.61
CA VAL A 35 3.03 10.50 -8.82
C VAL A 35 1.71 10.20 -9.55
N MET A 36 1.47 8.92 -9.84
CA MET A 36 0.19 8.43 -10.34
C MET A 36 -0.70 8.07 -9.16
N ILE A 37 -1.80 8.79 -9.04
CA ILE A 37 -2.85 8.59 -8.03
C ILE A 37 -3.89 7.63 -8.60
N THR A 38 -4.34 6.64 -7.81
CA THR A 38 -5.39 5.74 -8.27
C THR A 38 -6.30 5.27 -7.14
N GLY A 39 -7.56 5.07 -7.47
CA GLY A 39 -8.60 4.59 -6.56
C GLY A 39 -9.97 4.69 -7.22
N ARG A 40 -11.02 4.29 -6.50
CA ARG A 40 -12.39 4.23 -7.04
C ARG A 40 -13.11 5.57 -7.05
N ASP A 41 -12.78 6.45 -6.12
CA ASP A 41 -13.45 7.74 -5.94
C ASP A 41 -12.74 8.82 -6.78
N ALA A 42 -13.38 9.19 -7.88
CA ALA A 42 -12.82 10.16 -8.83
C ALA A 42 -12.71 11.57 -8.24
N GLY A 43 -13.65 11.97 -7.37
CA GLY A 43 -13.65 13.30 -6.75
C GLY A 43 -12.45 13.45 -5.81
N ARG A 44 -12.31 12.51 -4.88
CA ARG A 44 -11.15 12.51 -3.94
C ARG A 44 -9.83 12.33 -4.68
N GLY A 45 -9.77 11.41 -5.65
CA GLY A 45 -8.55 11.16 -6.40
C GLY A 45 -8.06 12.39 -7.15
N LYS A 46 -8.98 13.13 -7.79
CA LYS A 46 -8.64 14.38 -8.48
C LYS A 46 -8.19 15.45 -7.47
N ALA A 47 -8.89 15.60 -6.34
CA ALA A 47 -8.50 16.57 -5.31
C ALA A 47 -7.08 16.31 -4.80
N VAL A 48 -6.73 15.06 -4.48
CA VAL A 48 -5.37 14.69 -4.05
C VAL A 48 -4.33 14.97 -5.15
N ALA A 49 -4.65 14.64 -6.40
CA ALA A 49 -3.74 14.93 -7.51
C ALA A 49 -3.52 16.43 -7.71
N ASP A 50 -4.59 17.24 -7.66
CA ASP A 50 -4.52 18.69 -7.83
C ASP A 50 -3.71 19.34 -6.67
N GLU A 51 -3.90 18.90 -5.44
CA GLU A 51 -3.15 19.39 -4.28
C GLU A 51 -1.64 19.06 -4.38
N ILE A 52 -1.29 17.85 -4.77
CA ILE A 52 0.11 17.47 -4.98
C ILE A 52 0.70 18.27 -6.17
N ALA A 53 -0.06 18.46 -7.24
CA ALA A 53 0.38 19.27 -8.39
C ALA A 53 0.71 20.72 -8.01
N ALA A 54 -0.01 21.28 -7.05
CA ALA A 54 0.25 22.63 -6.53
C ALA A 54 1.65 22.78 -5.90
N SER A 55 2.27 21.68 -5.44
CA SER A 55 3.67 21.67 -4.96
C SER A 55 4.72 21.59 -6.11
N GLY A 56 4.30 21.54 -7.37
CA GLY A 56 5.16 21.47 -8.54
C GLY A 56 5.50 20.06 -9.02
N VAL A 57 5.01 19.02 -8.34
CA VAL A 57 5.20 17.62 -8.75
C VAL A 57 4.16 17.25 -9.82
N LYS A 58 4.58 16.56 -10.88
CA LYS A 58 3.65 16.07 -11.91
C LYS A 58 2.74 15.01 -11.31
N THR A 59 1.44 15.14 -11.52
CA THR A 59 0.45 14.15 -11.07
C THR A 59 -0.54 13.79 -12.17
N SER A 60 -1.15 12.64 -12.00
CA SER A 60 -2.32 12.21 -12.76
C SER A 60 -3.15 11.28 -11.91
N PHE A 61 -4.46 11.26 -12.15
CA PHE A 61 -5.38 10.34 -11.47
C PHE A 61 -5.99 9.37 -12.48
N VAL A 62 -6.01 8.08 -12.09
CA VAL A 62 -6.71 7.02 -12.83
C VAL A 62 -7.76 6.39 -11.92
N ALA A 63 -9.03 6.50 -12.32
CA ALA A 63 -10.11 5.79 -11.63
C ALA A 63 -10.01 4.29 -11.92
N ALA A 64 -9.90 3.47 -10.89
CA ALA A 64 -9.78 2.04 -11.04
C ALA A 64 -10.42 1.28 -9.87
N ASP A 65 -11.17 0.22 -10.20
CA ASP A 65 -11.61 -0.79 -9.24
C ASP A 65 -10.73 -2.03 -9.41
N LEU A 66 -9.94 -2.34 -8.38
CA LEU A 66 -9.02 -3.48 -8.39
C LEU A 66 -9.70 -4.85 -8.32
N THR A 67 -11.03 -4.91 -8.23
CA THR A 67 -11.79 -6.14 -8.49
C THR A 67 -11.84 -6.49 -9.97
N ASP A 68 -11.69 -5.49 -10.85
CA ASP A 68 -11.51 -5.71 -12.28
C ASP A 68 -10.11 -6.28 -12.57
N ALA A 69 -10.07 -7.37 -13.33
CA ALA A 69 -8.82 -8.04 -13.66
C ALA A 69 -7.91 -7.21 -14.59
N HIS A 70 -8.47 -6.30 -15.37
CA HIS A 70 -7.73 -5.44 -16.30
C HIS A 70 -7.26 -4.11 -15.68
N ALA A 71 -7.75 -3.76 -14.50
CA ALA A 71 -7.37 -2.52 -13.83
C ALA A 71 -5.84 -2.37 -13.61
N PRO A 72 -5.08 -3.41 -13.22
CA PRO A 72 -3.63 -3.31 -13.06
C PRO A 72 -2.90 -2.87 -14.33
N GLU A 73 -3.23 -3.49 -15.47
CA GLU A 73 -2.65 -3.14 -16.77
C GLU A 73 -3.00 -1.69 -17.16
N ALA A 74 -4.26 -1.31 -17.02
CA ALA A 74 -4.73 0.04 -17.33
C ALA A 74 -4.02 1.12 -16.51
N ILE A 75 -3.80 0.89 -15.20
CA ILE A 75 -3.09 1.81 -14.33
C ILE A 75 -1.64 2.01 -14.79
N VAL A 76 -0.92 0.91 -15.05
CA VAL A 76 0.50 0.97 -15.43
C VAL A 76 0.65 1.58 -16.81
N SER A 77 -0.19 1.20 -17.78
CA SER A 77 -0.22 1.79 -19.14
C SER A 77 -0.47 3.29 -19.10
N ALA A 78 -1.46 3.75 -18.33
CA ALA A 78 -1.74 5.18 -18.16
C ALA A 78 -0.56 5.95 -17.54
N CYS A 79 0.17 5.33 -16.60
CA CYS A 79 1.37 5.92 -16.03
C CYS A 79 2.48 6.06 -17.07
N ILE A 80 2.71 5.03 -17.88
CA ILE A 80 3.72 5.05 -18.94
C ILE A 80 3.35 6.06 -20.03
N GLU A 81 2.08 6.09 -20.47
CA GLU A 81 1.60 7.08 -21.43
C GLU A 81 1.78 8.52 -20.94
N ARG A 82 1.50 8.77 -19.65
CA ARG A 82 1.52 10.12 -19.09
C ARG A 82 2.92 10.60 -18.72
N PHE A 83 3.77 9.71 -18.20
CA PHE A 83 5.06 10.07 -17.60
C PHE A 83 6.27 9.38 -18.25
N GLY A 84 6.02 8.48 -19.19
CA GLY A 84 7.06 7.79 -19.99
C GLY A 84 7.64 6.54 -19.34
N ARG A 85 7.36 6.26 -18.05
CA ARG A 85 7.94 5.13 -17.30
C ARG A 85 7.31 4.91 -15.94
N VAL A 86 7.68 3.80 -15.30
CA VAL A 86 7.44 3.55 -13.87
C VAL A 86 8.76 3.19 -13.19
N ASP A 87 9.15 3.90 -12.13
CA ASP A 87 10.37 3.61 -11.36
C ASP A 87 10.05 2.99 -9.99
N ALA A 88 8.85 3.24 -9.47
CA ALA A 88 8.42 2.70 -8.18
C ALA A 88 6.91 2.43 -8.13
N LEU A 89 6.53 1.46 -7.27
CA LEU A 89 5.14 1.08 -7.01
C LEU A 89 4.91 0.96 -5.51
N VAL A 90 3.80 1.52 -5.03
CA VAL A 90 3.29 1.24 -3.68
C VAL A 90 1.89 0.61 -3.79
N ASN A 91 1.77 -0.65 -3.41
CA ASN A 91 0.50 -1.35 -3.29
C ASN A 91 -0.10 -1.04 -1.91
N ALA A 92 -0.85 0.07 -1.80
CA ALA A 92 -1.53 0.48 -0.56
C ALA A 92 -3.05 0.27 -0.59
N ALA A 93 -3.64 0.00 -1.75
CA ALA A 93 -5.05 -0.35 -1.84
C ALA A 93 -5.33 -1.66 -1.13
N ALA A 94 -6.38 -1.70 -0.31
CA ALA A 94 -6.84 -2.90 0.36
C ALA A 94 -8.32 -2.84 0.70
N LEU A 95 -8.94 -4.02 0.76
CA LEU A 95 -10.18 -4.25 1.48
C LEU A 95 -9.83 -4.74 2.89
N THR A 96 -10.52 -4.20 3.89
CA THR A 96 -10.34 -4.55 5.32
C THR A 96 -11.66 -5.01 5.95
N ASP A 97 -12.63 -5.41 5.13
CA ASP A 97 -13.91 -5.94 5.61
C ASP A 97 -13.69 -7.22 6.44
N ARG A 98 -14.61 -7.46 7.39
CA ARG A 98 -14.49 -8.52 8.38
C ARG A 98 -15.36 -9.72 7.99
N ALA A 99 -14.78 -10.91 8.09
CA ALA A 99 -15.49 -12.17 8.05
C ALA A 99 -14.70 -13.23 8.84
N SER A 100 -15.39 -13.94 9.72
CA SER A 100 -14.82 -15.08 10.42
C SER A 100 -14.76 -16.31 9.50
N LEU A 101 -14.15 -17.40 9.98
CA LEU A 101 -14.18 -18.69 9.29
C LEU A 101 -15.61 -19.17 8.99
N LEU A 102 -16.55 -18.90 9.89
CA LEU A 102 -17.95 -19.38 9.76
C LEU A 102 -18.85 -18.42 8.96
N SER A 103 -18.51 -17.13 8.89
CA SER A 103 -19.30 -16.11 8.18
C SER A 103 -18.76 -15.72 6.80
N GLY A 104 -17.58 -16.21 6.44
CA GLY A 104 -16.97 -15.95 5.13
C GLY A 104 -17.74 -16.64 4.00
N THR A 105 -18.07 -15.89 2.94
CA THR A 105 -18.69 -16.44 1.73
C THR A 105 -17.64 -16.54 0.60
N ARG A 106 -17.96 -17.28 -0.47
CA ARG A 106 -17.10 -17.39 -1.65
C ARG A 106 -16.91 -16.03 -2.31
N GLU A 107 -17.96 -15.26 -2.47
CA GLU A 107 -17.94 -13.92 -3.08
C GLU A 107 -17.08 -12.95 -2.25
N PHE A 108 -17.15 -13.06 -0.91
CA PHE A 108 -16.31 -12.26 -0.02
C PHE A 108 -14.83 -12.65 -0.18
N TRP A 109 -14.55 -13.96 -0.22
CA TRP A 109 -13.21 -14.50 -0.46
C TRP A 109 -12.65 -14.00 -1.79
N ASP A 110 -13.38 -14.21 -2.90
CA ASP A 110 -12.94 -13.85 -4.25
C ASP A 110 -12.65 -12.34 -4.36
N ARG A 111 -13.54 -11.51 -3.81
CA ARG A 111 -13.35 -10.05 -3.80
C ARG A 111 -12.15 -9.63 -2.96
N MET A 112 -11.94 -10.23 -1.79
CA MET A 112 -10.80 -9.92 -0.91
C MET A 112 -9.48 -10.27 -1.58
N LEU A 113 -9.37 -11.47 -2.15
CA LEU A 113 -8.17 -11.93 -2.84
C LEU A 113 -7.94 -11.14 -4.13
N ALA A 114 -8.99 -10.76 -4.85
CA ALA A 114 -8.90 -9.95 -6.06
C ALA A 114 -8.17 -8.62 -5.77
N VAL A 115 -8.59 -7.90 -4.73
CA VAL A 115 -8.01 -6.59 -4.39
C VAL A 115 -6.68 -6.71 -3.65
N ASN A 116 -6.58 -7.61 -2.65
CA ASN A 116 -5.44 -7.62 -1.74
C ASN A 116 -4.25 -8.47 -2.21
N ALA A 117 -4.46 -9.36 -3.19
CA ALA A 117 -3.40 -10.27 -3.67
C ALA A 117 -3.27 -10.27 -5.20
N ARG A 118 -4.36 -10.54 -5.95
CA ARG A 118 -4.32 -10.63 -7.42
C ARG A 118 -3.91 -9.30 -8.05
N ALA A 119 -4.57 -8.20 -7.70
CA ALA A 119 -4.26 -6.90 -8.28
C ALA A 119 -2.81 -6.46 -7.98
N PRO A 120 -2.29 -6.51 -6.74
CA PRO A 120 -0.88 -6.27 -6.47
C PRO A 120 0.08 -7.15 -7.28
N PHE A 121 -0.23 -8.43 -7.50
CA PHE A 121 0.59 -9.30 -8.33
C PHE A 121 0.73 -8.77 -9.76
N PHE A 122 -0.38 -8.45 -10.42
CA PHE A 122 -0.35 -7.95 -11.80
C PHE A 122 0.20 -6.52 -11.90
N LEU A 123 -0.02 -5.66 -10.90
CA LEU A 123 0.65 -4.36 -10.83
C LEU A 123 2.17 -4.51 -10.75
N MET A 124 2.67 -5.41 -9.90
CA MET A 124 4.10 -5.74 -9.84
C MET A 124 4.61 -6.27 -11.17
N GLN A 125 3.87 -7.20 -11.81
CA GLN A 125 4.24 -7.77 -13.10
C GLN A 125 4.45 -6.70 -14.16
N HIS A 126 3.46 -5.85 -14.42
CA HIS A 126 3.54 -4.80 -15.44
C HIS A 126 4.60 -3.73 -15.12
N CYS A 127 4.77 -3.38 -13.84
CA CYS A 127 5.86 -2.46 -13.44
C CYS A 127 7.24 -3.09 -13.69
N VAL A 128 7.43 -4.35 -13.32
CA VAL A 128 8.68 -5.08 -13.53
C VAL A 128 8.98 -5.24 -15.03
N GLU A 129 7.97 -5.52 -15.85
CA GLU A 129 8.11 -5.59 -17.31
C GLU A 129 8.66 -4.28 -17.89
N ASP A 130 8.10 -3.12 -17.50
CA ASP A 130 8.60 -1.80 -17.92
C ASP A 130 10.04 -1.54 -17.43
N MET A 131 10.33 -1.80 -16.16
CA MET A 131 11.66 -1.62 -15.56
C MET A 131 12.71 -2.47 -16.28
N ARG A 132 12.41 -3.75 -16.55
CA ARG A 132 13.29 -4.67 -17.27
C ARG A 132 13.49 -4.27 -18.73
N LYS A 133 12.43 -3.88 -19.44
CA LYS A 133 12.50 -3.38 -20.83
C LYS A 133 13.43 -2.18 -20.93
N ARG A 134 13.40 -1.29 -19.95
CA ARG A 134 14.28 -0.11 -19.87
C ARG A 134 15.67 -0.42 -19.30
N LYS A 135 15.91 -1.64 -18.78
CA LYS A 135 17.12 -2.05 -18.03
C LYS A 135 17.42 -1.11 -16.85
N SER A 136 16.38 -0.60 -16.21
CA SER A 136 16.45 0.36 -15.11
C SER A 136 16.17 -0.32 -13.77
N PRO A 137 16.85 0.08 -12.69
CA PRO A 137 16.49 -0.37 -11.36
C PRO A 137 15.10 0.12 -10.97
N GLY A 138 14.48 -0.55 -10.00
CA GLY A 138 13.19 -0.17 -9.49
C GLY A 138 12.99 -0.51 -8.02
N ALA A 139 11.92 0.02 -7.43
CA ALA A 139 11.56 -0.29 -6.05
C ALA A 139 10.04 -0.46 -5.89
N ILE A 140 9.63 -1.50 -5.17
CA ILE A 140 8.24 -1.82 -4.92
C ILE A 140 8.03 -1.98 -3.41
N VAL A 141 6.95 -1.40 -2.90
CA VAL A 141 6.52 -1.57 -1.51
C VAL A 141 5.09 -2.11 -1.47
N ASN A 142 4.90 -3.20 -0.76
CA ASN A 142 3.59 -3.77 -0.50
C ASN A 142 3.16 -3.45 0.93
N VAL A 143 2.04 -2.75 1.10
CA VAL A 143 1.43 -2.53 2.41
C VAL A 143 0.69 -3.78 2.83
N LEU A 144 1.28 -4.51 3.75
CA LEU A 144 0.80 -5.75 4.33
C LEU A 144 0.04 -5.48 5.64
N SER A 145 0.09 -6.41 6.57
CA SER A 145 -0.49 -6.28 7.90
C SER A 145 0.22 -7.22 8.87
N VAL A 146 0.31 -6.85 10.13
CA VAL A 146 0.74 -7.75 11.22
C VAL A 146 -0.18 -8.97 11.35
N ASN A 147 -1.38 -8.92 10.81
CA ASN A 147 -2.31 -10.06 10.77
C ASN A 147 -1.81 -11.25 9.92
N VAL A 148 -0.71 -11.12 9.19
CA VAL A 148 -0.05 -12.26 8.53
C VAL A 148 0.55 -13.25 9.54
N HIS A 149 0.87 -12.80 10.73
CA HIS A 149 1.42 -13.67 11.80
C HIS A 149 0.31 -14.48 12.49
N CYS A 150 -0.79 -13.83 12.86
CA CYS A 150 -2.04 -14.42 13.32
C CYS A 150 -3.05 -13.28 13.49
N GLY A 151 -4.15 -13.35 12.80
CA GLY A 151 -5.15 -12.27 12.82
C GLY A 151 -6.20 -12.42 13.90
N ASP A 152 -6.99 -11.36 14.05
CA ASP A 152 -8.27 -11.40 14.75
C ASP A 152 -9.18 -12.46 14.12
N PRO A 153 -9.99 -13.22 14.90
CA PRO A 153 -10.91 -14.23 14.38
C PRO A 153 -11.86 -13.72 13.29
N LEU A 154 -12.19 -12.43 13.27
CA LEU A 154 -13.02 -11.80 12.23
C LEU A 154 -12.22 -11.39 10.99
N LEU A 155 -10.92 -11.57 10.97
CA LEU A 155 -10.03 -11.20 9.87
C LEU A 155 -9.44 -12.41 9.12
N ALA A 156 -10.07 -13.59 9.20
CA ALA A 156 -9.52 -14.83 8.63
C ALA A 156 -9.15 -14.69 7.15
N ILE A 157 -10.10 -14.23 6.31
CA ILE A 157 -9.87 -14.09 4.85
C ILE A 157 -8.92 -12.91 4.55
N TYR A 158 -9.03 -11.82 5.30
CA TYR A 158 -8.10 -10.68 5.18
C TYR A 158 -6.66 -11.12 5.48
N SER A 159 -6.43 -11.84 6.58
CA SER A 159 -5.12 -12.36 6.97
C SER A 159 -4.55 -13.28 5.90
N ALA A 160 -5.36 -14.19 5.35
CA ALA A 160 -4.97 -15.05 4.23
C ALA A 160 -4.55 -14.24 3.00
N SER A 161 -5.29 -13.19 2.65
CA SER A 161 -4.98 -12.32 1.52
C SER A 161 -3.65 -11.56 1.70
N LYS A 162 -3.39 -11.07 2.90
CA LYS A 162 -2.13 -10.38 3.23
C LYS A 162 -0.95 -11.38 3.37
N GLY A 163 -1.22 -12.60 3.84
CA GLY A 163 -0.26 -13.70 3.83
C GLY A 163 0.18 -14.06 2.41
N ALA A 164 -0.77 -14.18 1.47
CA ALA A 164 -0.46 -14.40 0.06
C ALA A 164 0.45 -13.29 -0.50
N LEU A 165 0.13 -12.02 -0.25
CA LEU A 165 0.94 -10.90 -0.71
C LEU A 165 2.33 -10.86 -0.03
N SER A 166 2.45 -11.31 1.22
CA SER A 166 3.75 -11.40 1.91
C SER A 166 4.69 -12.40 1.26
N VAL A 167 4.16 -13.58 0.86
CA VAL A 167 4.93 -14.59 0.11
C VAL A 167 5.31 -14.06 -1.26
N LEU A 168 4.37 -13.43 -1.99
CA LEU A 168 4.64 -12.81 -3.29
C LEU A 168 5.72 -11.72 -3.20
N THR A 169 5.72 -10.91 -2.12
CA THR A 169 6.76 -9.90 -1.88
C THR A 169 8.16 -10.52 -1.90
N LYS A 170 8.37 -11.60 -1.15
CA LYS A 170 9.66 -12.31 -1.11
C LYS A 170 10.00 -13.00 -2.44
N ASN A 171 9.00 -13.61 -3.07
CA ASN A 171 9.22 -14.31 -4.32
C ASN A 171 9.65 -13.36 -5.45
N VAL A 172 8.93 -12.24 -5.63
CA VAL A 172 9.27 -11.24 -6.64
C VAL A 172 10.61 -10.57 -6.33
N ALA A 173 10.91 -10.29 -5.06
CA ALA A 173 12.20 -9.76 -4.63
C ALA A 173 13.35 -10.69 -5.03
N ASN A 174 13.22 -11.99 -4.77
CA ASN A 174 14.24 -12.98 -5.14
C ASN A 174 14.39 -13.13 -6.66
N ALA A 175 13.27 -13.17 -7.39
CA ALA A 175 13.27 -13.36 -8.84
C ALA A 175 13.93 -12.20 -9.61
N HIS A 176 13.85 -10.97 -9.07
CA HIS A 176 14.30 -9.75 -9.77
C HIS A 176 15.45 -9.01 -9.09
N ALA A 177 16.12 -9.63 -8.13
CA ALA A 177 17.30 -9.06 -7.48
C ALA A 177 18.42 -8.75 -8.49
N ALA A 178 18.65 -9.64 -9.45
CA ALA A 178 19.63 -9.43 -10.53
C ALA A 178 19.27 -8.29 -11.49
N ASP A 179 17.97 -8.00 -11.63
CA ASP A 179 17.46 -6.85 -12.39
C ASP A 179 17.60 -5.52 -11.60
N ARG A 180 18.10 -5.57 -10.36
CA ARG A 180 18.19 -4.44 -9.41
C ARG A 180 16.81 -3.86 -9.07
N ILE A 181 15.78 -4.72 -9.05
CA ILE A 181 14.43 -4.36 -8.63
C ILE A 181 14.24 -4.86 -7.20
N ARG A 182 13.99 -3.93 -6.27
CA ARG A 182 13.80 -4.23 -4.86
C ARG A 182 12.32 -4.31 -4.54
N VAL A 183 11.92 -5.30 -3.76
CA VAL A 183 10.52 -5.46 -3.33
C VAL A 183 10.50 -5.73 -1.84
N ASN A 184 9.85 -4.86 -1.07
CA ASN A 184 9.74 -4.97 0.38
C ASN A 184 8.29 -4.85 0.84
N GLY A 185 7.99 -5.34 2.02
CA GLY A 185 6.69 -5.30 2.64
C GLY A 185 6.70 -4.56 3.98
N ILE A 186 5.64 -3.80 4.25
CA ILE A 186 5.39 -3.18 5.55
C ILE A 186 4.27 -3.97 6.24
N LEU A 187 4.60 -4.67 7.31
CA LEU A 187 3.63 -5.35 8.18
C LEU A 187 3.00 -4.30 9.10
N LEU A 188 1.90 -3.71 8.62
CA LEU A 188 1.29 -2.56 9.23
C LEU A 188 0.47 -2.95 10.46
N GLY A 189 0.69 -2.26 11.57
CA GLY A 189 -0.13 -2.30 12.77
C GLY A 189 -1.40 -1.47 12.64
N TRP A 190 -2.10 -1.28 13.75
CA TRP A 190 -3.36 -0.54 13.75
C TRP A 190 -3.14 0.94 13.47
N THR A 191 -3.72 1.41 12.37
CA THR A 191 -3.51 2.75 11.81
C THR A 191 -4.81 3.52 11.76
N ASP A 192 -4.78 4.78 12.17
CA ASP A 192 -5.92 5.70 12.14
C ASP A 192 -6.15 6.21 10.72
N THR A 193 -7.08 5.60 10.01
CA THR A 193 -7.45 5.97 8.64
C THR A 193 -8.93 6.25 8.52
N PRO A 194 -9.38 7.05 7.54
CA PRO A 194 -10.81 7.28 7.31
C PRO A 194 -11.60 5.98 7.11
N ALA A 195 -11.02 5.00 6.43
CA ALA A 195 -11.65 3.69 6.22
C ALA A 195 -11.80 2.90 7.53
N GLU A 196 -10.78 2.93 8.40
CA GLU A 196 -10.84 2.27 9.70
C GLU A 196 -11.81 2.97 10.64
N ARG A 197 -11.85 4.31 10.63
CA ARG A 197 -12.85 5.09 11.39
C ARG A 197 -14.28 4.70 10.98
N GLN A 198 -14.55 4.60 9.66
CA GLN A 198 -15.85 4.15 9.17
C GLN A 198 -16.15 2.70 9.57
N MET A 199 -15.15 1.83 9.50
CA MET A 199 -15.27 0.42 9.89
C MET A 199 -15.64 0.31 11.36
N GLN A 200 -14.89 0.92 12.25
CA GLN A 200 -15.05 0.80 13.69
C GLN A 200 -16.32 1.51 14.19
N ALA A 201 -16.47 2.79 13.85
CA ALA A 201 -17.56 3.59 14.38
C ALA A 201 -18.93 3.16 13.82
N VAL A 202 -18.99 2.86 12.51
CA VAL A 202 -20.28 2.64 11.83
C VAL A 202 -20.54 1.15 11.58
N LYS A 203 -19.65 0.44 10.85
CA LYS A 203 -19.92 -0.95 10.45
C LYS A 203 -19.91 -1.92 11.62
N LEU A 204 -19.01 -1.73 12.59
CA LEU A 204 -18.93 -2.55 13.81
C LEU A 204 -19.73 -1.98 14.97
N GLY A 205 -20.32 -0.79 14.82
CA GLY A 205 -21.19 -0.18 15.83
C GLY A 205 -20.49 0.27 17.10
N HIS A 206 -19.17 0.48 17.08
CA HIS A 206 -18.42 0.89 18.26
C HIS A 206 -18.59 2.36 18.64
N GLY A 207 -19.32 3.16 17.81
CA GLY A 207 -19.62 4.56 18.05
C GLY A 207 -18.38 5.49 18.00
N GLU A 208 -18.56 6.77 18.34
CA GLU A 208 -17.49 7.77 18.18
C GLU A 208 -16.30 7.58 19.14
N SER A 209 -16.53 7.00 20.33
CA SER A 209 -15.48 6.78 21.32
C SER A 209 -14.54 5.59 21.02
N TRP A 210 -14.70 4.93 19.87
CA TRP A 210 -13.85 3.79 19.51
C TRP A 210 -12.37 4.16 19.43
N LEU A 211 -12.06 5.35 18.87
CA LEU A 211 -10.68 5.81 18.67
C LEU A 211 -9.94 6.01 19.99
N GLU A 212 -10.62 6.59 20.96
CA GLU A 212 -10.06 6.78 22.31
C GLU A 212 -9.75 5.43 22.97
N ARG A 213 -10.72 4.49 22.93
CA ARG A 213 -10.49 3.12 23.48
C ARG A 213 -9.37 2.39 22.75
N ALA A 214 -9.33 2.48 21.42
CA ALA A 214 -8.29 1.88 20.61
C ALA A 214 -6.92 2.47 20.94
N SER A 215 -6.83 3.80 21.04
CA SER A 215 -5.61 4.52 21.40
C SER A 215 -5.10 4.12 22.78
N ASN A 216 -5.96 4.10 23.78
CA ASN A 216 -5.61 3.70 25.15
C ASN A 216 -5.17 2.22 25.24
N SER A 217 -5.56 1.38 24.29
CA SER A 217 -5.11 -0.02 24.22
C SER A 217 -3.72 -0.18 23.61
N GLN A 218 -3.14 0.86 22.98
CA GLN A 218 -1.84 0.79 22.36
C GLN A 218 -0.73 1.25 23.31
N PRO A 219 0.47 0.63 23.24
CA PRO A 219 1.61 0.98 24.10
C PRO A 219 1.97 2.48 24.08
N PHE A 220 1.83 3.17 22.95
CA PHE A 220 2.15 4.59 22.81
C PHE A 220 0.93 5.50 23.00
N GLY A 221 -0.21 4.97 23.46
CA GLY A 221 -1.43 5.74 23.70
C GLY A 221 -2.11 6.29 22.45
N ARG A 222 -1.76 5.82 21.27
CA ARG A 222 -2.33 6.25 19.99
C ARG A 222 -2.24 5.15 18.93
N LEU A 223 -3.02 5.25 17.88
CA LEU A 223 -2.81 4.45 16.67
C LEU A 223 -1.63 5.01 15.84
N LEU A 224 -1.15 4.24 14.88
CA LEU A 224 -0.20 4.74 13.88
C LEU A 224 -0.87 5.80 13.01
N SER A 225 -0.11 6.80 12.58
CA SER A 225 -0.59 7.74 11.57
C SER A 225 -0.29 7.25 10.15
N PRO A 226 -1.10 7.61 9.15
CA PRO A 226 -0.82 7.32 7.75
C PRO A 226 0.53 7.87 7.27
N GLU A 227 0.96 9.02 7.79
CA GLU A 227 2.22 9.68 7.45
C GLU A 227 3.44 8.86 7.93
N GLU A 228 3.36 8.22 9.10
CA GLU A 228 4.41 7.32 9.59
C GLU A 228 4.63 6.15 8.63
N VAL A 229 3.54 5.65 8.04
CA VAL A 229 3.60 4.57 7.03
C VAL A 229 4.17 5.11 5.72
N GLY A 230 3.74 6.28 5.29
CA GLY A 230 4.26 6.98 4.12
C GLY A 230 5.77 7.20 4.20
N ASN A 231 6.27 7.64 5.36
CA ASN A 231 7.69 7.85 5.61
C ASN A 231 8.51 6.56 5.44
N LEU A 232 8.04 5.44 6.02
CA LEU A 232 8.72 4.15 5.85
C LEU A 232 8.64 3.65 4.40
N ALA A 233 7.50 3.81 3.74
CA ALA A 233 7.34 3.43 2.35
C ALA A 233 8.32 4.21 1.44
N VAL A 234 8.42 5.51 1.62
CA VAL A 234 9.34 6.39 0.88
C VAL A 234 10.81 6.04 1.15
N PHE A 235 11.17 5.74 2.41
CA PHE A 235 12.50 5.22 2.72
C PHE A 235 12.81 3.95 1.92
N LEU A 236 11.89 2.97 1.92
CA LEU A 236 12.06 1.70 1.20
C LEU A 236 12.13 1.87 -0.32
N LEU A 237 11.45 2.88 -0.87
CA LEU A 237 11.55 3.22 -2.30
C LEU A 237 12.84 3.95 -2.66
N SER A 238 13.43 4.66 -1.71
CA SER A 238 14.60 5.50 -1.94
C SER A 238 15.90 4.69 -2.06
N ASP A 239 16.94 5.33 -2.57
CA ASP A 239 18.28 4.74 -2.65
C ASP A 239 18.93 4.62 -1.25
N ALA A 240 18.39 5.31 -0.23
CA ALA A 240 18.82 5.20 1.17
C ALA A 240 18.55 3.82 1.77
N ALA A 241 17.61 3.05 1.23
CA ALA A 241 17.38 1.66 1.63
C ALA A 241 18.47 0.70 1.12
N GLY A 242 19.39 1.18 0.26
CA GLY A 242 20.49 0.35 -0.27
C GLY A 242 19.99 -0.92 -0.96
N PRO A 243 20.65 -2.07 -0.75
CA PRO A 243 20.27 -3.33 -1.38
C PRO A 243 19.13 -4.08 -0.65
N MET A 244 18.40 -3.43 0.28
CA MET A 244 17.32 -4.08 1.02
C MET A 244 16.22 -4.54 0.08
N THR A 245 16.00 -5.86 0.01
CA THR A 245 14.95 -6.50 -0.78
C THR A 245 14.45 -7.75 -0.08
N GLY A 246 13.17 -8.10 -0.26
CA GLY A 246 12.53 -9.26 0.39
C GLY A 246 12.28 -9.07 1.88
N ALA A 247 12.53 -7.90 2.45
CA ALA A 247 12.27 -7.60 3.85
C ALA A 247 10.77 -7.44 4.10
N LEU A 248 10.30 -8.00 5.21
CA LEU A 248 8.98 -7.75 5.78
C LEU A 248 9.22 -7.03 7.11
N ILE A 249 8.83 -5.78 7.18
CA ILE A 249 9.16 -4.89 8.30
C ILE A 249 7.91 -4.66 9.13
N ASP A 250 7.94 -5.09 10.39
CA ASP A 250 6.88 -4.80 11.35
C ASP A 250 6.90 -3.32 11.72
N GLN A 251 5.90 -2.59 11.25
CA GLN A 251 5.61 -1.23 11.68
C GLN A 251 4.43 -1.26 12.64
N ASN A 252 4.72 -1.59 13.88
CA ASN A 252 3.73 -1.85 14.92
C ASN A 252 4.29 -1.43 16.28
N GLN A 253 3.39 -1.15 17.23
CA GLN A 253 3.74 -0.80 18.61
C GLN A 253 3.91 -2.02 19.52
N ARG A 254 3.57 -3.21 19.04
CA ARG A 254 3.68 -4.47 19.78
C ARG A 254 4.69 -5.38 19.11
N VAL A 255 5.48 -6.09 19.89
CA VAL A 255 6.38 -7.13 19.37
C VAL A 255 5.55 -8.37 19.09
N VAL A 256 5.54 -8.82 17.85
CA VAL A 256 4.82 -10.04 17.46
C VAL A 256 5.54 -11.25 18.05
N GLY A 257 4.78 -12.09 18.77
CA GLY A 257 5.37 -13.25 19.50
C GLY A 257 6.01 -12.89 20.84
N GLY A 258 5.98 -11.63 21.25
CA GLY A 258 6.38 -11.23 22.60
C GLY A 258 5.39 -11.73 23.64
N PHE A 259 5.92 -12.21 24.75
CA PHE A 259 5.12 -12.52 25.94
C PHE A 259 4.85 -11.18 26.65
N GLY A 260 3.61 -10.74 26.65
CA GLY A 260 3.14 -9.55 27.35
C GLY A 260 2.18 -9.91 28.46
#